data_33a9f5a04d328daf4669424cc892470f
#
_entry.id   33a9f5a04d328daf4669424cc892470f
#
_cell.length_a   1.000
_cell.length_b   1.000
_cell.length_c   1.000
_cell.angle_alpha   90.00
_cell.angle_beta   90.00
_cell.angle_gamma   90.00
#
_symmetry.space_group_name_H-M   'P 1'
#
loop_
_entity.id
_entity.type
_entity.pdbx_description
1 polymer ?
#
loop_
_entity_poly.entity_id
_entity_poly.type
_entity_poly.pdbx_seq_one_letter_code
_entity_poly.pdbx_strand_id
1 'polypeptide(L)'
;ALERTSGISRLYATTPLSPIANTCARIGASMGIAVVITGITYAVGAATGAKMYASAWIQTPLLILASSILASAQGLAMAFAVRSDGAFAASSAVTVFSGFLSGMFIPISQMGSFFQAVAPYAPMYGITSLVQLPLYGWETFKWSYVVNLVAWTLFFILLAAWAQRRDTSR
;
A
#
# COMPACT_ATOMS: atom_id res chain seq x y z
N ALA A 1 16.08 -1.21 -0.55
CA ALA A 1 16.98 -1.05 -1.68
C ALA A 1 18.29 -0.37 -1.24
N LEU A 2 18.24 0.84 -0.71
CA LEU A 2 19.42 1.59 -0.23
C LEU A 2 20.22 0.84 0.86
N GLU A 3 19.56 0.08 1.72
CA GLU A 3 20.23 -0.74 2.75
C GLU A 3 21.12 -1.86 2.18
N ARG A 4 20.86 -2.31 0.96
CA ARG A 4 21.69 -3.30 0.26
C ARG A 4 22.96 -2.71 -0.28
N THR A 5 22.90 -1.49 -0.81
CA THR A 5 24.08 -0.78 -1.34
C THR A 5 24.99 -0.26 -0.23
N SER A 6 24.45 0.06 0.94
CA SER A 6 25.20 0.56 2.10
C SER A 6 25.82 -0.54 2.98
N GLY A 7 25.68 -1.81 2.64
CA GLY A 7 26.22 -2.93 3.42
C GLY A 7 25.50 -3.24 4.74
N ILE A 8 24.48 -2.46 5.08
CA ILE A 8 23.67 -2.63 6.31
C ILE A 8 23.00 -4.02 6.34
N SER A 9 22.65 -4.58 5.18
CA SER A 9 22.10 -5.93 5.09
C SER A 9 23.08 -7.02 5.58
N ARG A 10 24.40 -6.80 5.47
CA ARG A 10 25.42 -7.71 6.03
C ARG A 10 25.50 -7.61 7.55
N LEU A 11 25.31 -6.43 8.11
CA LEU A 11 25.22 -6.21 9.55
C LEU A 11 24.00 -6.90 10.16
N TYR A 12 22.85 -6.88 9.48
CA TYR A 12 21.67 -7.62 9.92
C TYR A 12 21.85 -9.14 9.84
N ALA A 13 22.66 -9.65 8.92
CA ALA A 13 22.97 -11.08 8.84
C ALA A 13 23.82 -11.58 10.01
N THR A 14 24.53 -10.69 10.71
CA THR A 14 25.31 -11.02 11.92
C THR A 14 24.50 -10.94 13.21
N THR A 15 23.27 -10.42 13.16
CA THR A 15 22.37 -10.40 14.32
C THR A 15 21.49 -11.66 14.32
N PRO A 16 21.23 -12.28 15.50
CA PRO A 16 20.41 -13.49 15.62
C PRO A 16 18.91 -13.24 15.46
N LEU A 17 18.52 -12.27 14.63
CA LEU A 17 17.12 -11.95 14.32
C LEU A 17 16.57 -12.92 13.28
N SER A 18 15.46 -13.57 13.60
CA SER A 18 14.78 -14.41 12.62
C SER A 18 14.29 -13.57 11.42
N PRO A 19 14.23 -14.14 10.19
CA PRO A 19 13.71 -13.44 9.02
C PRO A 19 12.29 -12.86 9.23
N ILE A 20 11.49 -13.56 10.02
CA ILE A 20 10.13 -13.13 10.38
C ILE A 20 10.18 -11.87 11.26
N ALA A 21 11.05 -11.85 12.28
CA ALA A 21 11.19 -10.68 13.16
C ALA A 21 11.62 -9.43 12.37
N ASN A 22 12.56 -9.58 11.41
CA ASN A 22 12.99 -8.48 10.55
C ASN A 22 11.84 -7.98 9.65
N THR A 23 11.06 -8.89 9.08
CA THR A 23 9.89 -8.52 8.26
C THR A 23 8.83 -7.80 9.10
N CYS A 24 8.52 -8.30 10.29
CA CYS A 24 7.58 -7.65 11.22
C CYS A 24 8.07 -6.26 11.66
N ALA A 25 9.36 -6.10 11.93
CA ALA A 25 9.92 -4.80 12.28
C ALA A 25 9.80 -3.79 11.14
N ARG A 26 10.01 -4.21 9.89
CA ARG A 26 9.85 -3.36 8.70
C ARG A 26 8.40 -2.95 8.47
N ILE A 27 7.45 -3.88 8.63
CA ILE A 27 6.03 -3.59 8.57
C ILE A 27 5.64 -2.62 9.68
N GLY A 28 6.09 -2.85 10.92
CA GLY A 28 5.85 -1.97 12.05
C GLY A 28 6.38 -0.55 11.82
N ALA A 29 7.60 -0.42 11.28
CA ALA A 29 8.18 0.87 10.94
C ALA A 29 7.38 1.59 9.85
N SER A 30 6.94 0.89 8.79
CA SER A 30 6.11 1.49 7.74
C SER A 30 4.73 1.91 8.24
N MET A 31 4.13 1.14 9.16
CA MET A 31 2.88 1.52 9.81
C MET A 31 3.06 2.75 10.71
N GLY A 32 4.16 2.85 11.46
CA GLY A 32 4.49 4.05 12.24
C GLY A 32 4.55 5.31 11.37
N ILE A 33 5.22 5.22 10.21
CA ILE A 33 5.27 6.33 9.24
C ILE A 33 3.87 6.64 8.71
N ALA A 34 3.06 5.63 8.40
CA ALA A 34 1.69 5.81 7.92
C ALA A 34 0.81 6.55 8.96
N VAL A 35 0.95 6.22 10.24
CA VAL A 35 0.25 6.91 11.33
C VAL A 35 0.64 8.39 11.38
N VAL A 36 1.94 8.69 11.33
CA VAL A 36 2.44 10.08 11.36
C VAL A 36 1.94 10.88 10.15
N ILE A 37 2.09 10.33 8.95
CA ILE A 37 1.64 11.02 7.72
C ILE A 37 0.13 11.23 7.74
N THR A 38 -0.64 10.20 8.10
CA THR A 38 -2.11 10.32 8.21
C THR A 38 -2.49 11.36 9.25
N GLY A 39 -1.86 11.34 10.42
CA GLY A 39 -2.09 12.32 11.48
C GLY A 39 -1.82 13.76 11.03
N ILE A 40 -0.70 14.00 10.37
CA ILE A 40 -0.36 15.34 9.83
C ILE A 40 -1.37 15.76 8.77
N THR A 41 -1.73 14.86 7.85
CA THR A 41 -2.70 15.16 6.78
C THR A 41 -4.05 15.55 7.35
N TYR A 42 -4.53 14.82 8.36
CA TYR A 42 -5.80 15.11 9.02
C TYR A 42 -5.75 16.38 9.88
N ALA A 43 -4.63 16.65 10.54
CA ALA A 43 -4.42 17.90 11.27
C ALA A 43 -4.45 19.12 10.33
N VAL A 44 -3.78 19.03 9.18
CA VAL A 44 -3.83 20.07 8.14
C VAL A 44 -5.25 20.22 7.58
N GLY A 45 -5.93 19.10 7.27
CA GLY A 45 -7.31 19.11 6.81
C GLY A 45 -8.25 19.82 7.79
N ALA A 46 -8.12 19.53 9.07
CA ALA A 46 -8.90 20.20 10.12
C ALA A 46 -8.59 21.71 10.21
N ALA A 47 -7.31 22.08 10.16
CA ALA A 47 -6.86 23.47 10.22
C ALA A 47 -7.30 24.29 8.99
N THR A 48 -7.39 23.67 7.83
CA THR A 48 -7.86 24.30 6.58
C THR A 48 -9.39 24.32 6.43
N GLY A 49 -10.13 23.80 7.42
CA GLY A 49 -11.59 23.82 7.43
C GLY A 49 -12.24 22.77 6.53
N ALA A 50 -11.57 21.63 6.27
CA ALA A 50 -12.15 20.53 5.52
C ALA A 50 -13.44 20.03 6.20
N LYS A 51 -14.52 19.96 5.44
CA LYS A 51 -15.83 19.51 5.93
C LYS A 51 -16.03 18.04 5.57
N MET A 52 -16.10 17.19 6.58
CA MET A 52 -16.45 15.78 6.47
C MET A 52 -17.48 15.41 7.54
N TYR A 53 -18.21 14.32 7.34
CA TYR A 53 -19.06 13.75 8.38
C TYR A 53 -18.21 13.39 9.61
N ALA A 54 -18.75 13.61 10.82
CA ALA A 54 -18.03 13.33 12.07
C ALA A 54 -17.49 11.89 12.14
N SER A 55 -18.25 10.91 11.64
CA SER A 55 -17.84 9.51 11.55
C SER A 55 -16.67 9.31 10.58
N ALA A 56 -16.62 10.07 9.48
CA ALA A 56 -15.57 9.92 8.47
C ALA A 56 -14.20 10.36 9.00
N TRP A 57 -14.15 11.32 9.95
CA TRP A 57 -12.90 11.74 10.60
C TRP A 57 -12.19 10.60 11.34
N ILE A 58 -12.92 9.59 11.78
CA ILE A 58 -12.36 8.42 12.49
C ILE A 58 -12.23 7.24 11.55
N GLN A 59 -13.27 6.97 10.75
CA GLN A 59 -13.33 5.76 9.92
C GLN A 59 -12.32 5.78 8.78
N THR A 60 -12.15 6.93 8.10
CA THR A 60 -11.23 7.02 6.97
C THR A 60 -9.76 6.81 7.37
N PRO A 61 -9.21 7.46 8.42
CA PRO A 61 -7.84 7.16 8.84
C PRO A 61 -7.64 5.72 9.28
N LEU A 62 -8.62 5.10 9.94
CA LEU A 62 -8.53 3.67 10.29
C LEU A 62 -8.48 2.78 9.05
N LEU A 63 -9.28 3.07 8.03
CA LEU A 63 -9.24 2.35 6.75
C LEU A 63 -7.92 2.57 6.00
N ILE A 64 -7.37 3.80 6.02
CA ILE A 64 -6.05 4.11 5.45
C ILE A 64 -4.97 3.26 6.15
N LEU A 65 -4.96 3.24 7.48
CA LEU A 65 -3.99 2.46 8.24
C LEU A 65 -4.12 0.96 7.99
N ALA A 66 -5.34 0.42 7.98
CA ALA A 66 -5.58 -0.98 7.63
C ALA A 66 -5.10 -1.31 6.21
N SER A 67 -5.34 -0.41 5.27
CA SER A 67 -4.95 -0.57 3.87
C SER A 67 -3.44 -0.40 3.63
N SER A 68 -2.70 0.21 4.56
CA SER A 68 -1.24 0.38 4.46
C SER A 68 -0.49 -0.95 4.42
N ILE A 69 -1.12 -2.04 4.85
CA ILE A 69 -0.58 -3.40 4.74
C ILE A 69 -0.33 -3.77 3.28
N LEU A 70 -1.25 -3.47 2.36
CA LEU A 70 -1.04 -3.71 0.93
C LEU A 70 0.15 -2.91 0.39
N ALA A 71 0.23 -1.61 0.73
CA ALA A 71 1.33 -0.75 0.28
C ALA A 71 2.68 -1.27 0.80
N SER A 72 2.74 -1.74 2.05
CA SER A 72 3.92 -2.35 2.63
C SER A 72 4.30 -3.66 1.93
N ALA A 73 3.33 -4.52 1.64
CA ALA A 73 3.55 -5.77 0.92
C ALA A 73 4.05 -5.51 -0.51
N GLN A 74 3.48 -4.54 -1.22
CA GLN A 74 3.92 -4.11 -2.54
C GLN A 74 5.36 -3.58 -2.50
N GLY A 75 5.67 -2.70 -1.56
CA GLY A 75 7.01 -2.15 -1.39
C GLY A 75 8.06 -3.24 -1.13
N LEU A 76 7.76 -4.21 -0.27
CA LEU A 76 8.62 -5.36 -0.01
C LEU A 76 8.80 -6.23 -1.27
N ALA A 77 7.73 -6.51 -2.00
CA ALA A 77 7.80 -7.29 -3.23
C ALA A 77 8.72 -6.62 -4.26
N MET A 78 8.59 -5.31 -4.47
CA MET A 78 9.46 -4.56 -5.38
C MET A 78 10.90 -4.50 -4.89
N ALA A 79 11.13 -4.35 -3.58
CA ALA A 79 12.47 -4.31 -3.01
C ALA A 79 13.24 -5.62 -3.19
N PHE A 80 12.57 -6.77 -3.22
CA PHE A 80 13.20 -8.06 -3.44
C PHE A 80 13.19 -8.51 -4.91
N ALA A 81 12.17 -8.12 -5.70
CA ALA A 81 12.03 -8.55 -7.08
C ALA A 81 12.93 -7.77 -8.05
N VAL A 82 13.22 -6.50 -7.73
CA VAL A 82 13.98 -5.60 -8.61
C VAL A 82 15.35 -5.29 -7.98
N ARG A 83 16.38 -5.15 -8.82
CA ARG A 83 17.71 -4.72 -8.36
C ARG A 83 17.64 -3.34 -7.70
N SER A 84 18.50 -3.12 -6.70
CA SER A 84 18.49 -1.95 -5.80
C SER A 84 18.28 -0.60 -6.51
N ASP A 85 18.92 -0.41 -7.65
CA ASP A 85 18.90 0.88 -8.34
C ASP A 85 17.58 1.19 -9.05
N GLY A 86 16.83 0.15 -9.45
CA GLY A 86 15.54 0.28 -10.11
C GLY A 86 14.32 0.07 -9.20
N ALA A 87 14.51 -0.46 -7.99
CA ALA A 87 13.40 -0.87 -7.11
C ALA A 87 12.47 0.29 -6.73
N PHE A 88 13.04 1.47 -6.47
CA PHE A 88 12.25 2.67 -6.16
C PHE A 88 11.43 3.12 -7.36
N ALA A 89 12.05 3.20 -8.54
CA ALA A 89 11.36 3.60 -9.77
C ALA A 89 10.25 2.62 -10.14
N ALA A 90 10.52 1.31 -10.04
CA ALA A 90 9.52 0.26 -10.29
C ALA A 90 8.36 0.33 -9.31
N SER A 91 8.62 0.50 -8.00
CA SER A 91 7.58 0.64 -6.99
C SER A 91 6.72 1.88 -7.25
N SER A 92 7.35 3.03 -7.55
CA SER A 92 6.64 4.27 -7.85
C SER A 92 5.79 4.14 -9.10
N ALA A 93 6.33 3.54 -10.18
CA ALA A 93 5.58 3.31 -11.41
C ALA A 93 4.35 2.43 -11.18
N VAL A 94 4.50 1.31 -10.47
CA VAL A 94 3.37 0.42 -10.15
C VAL A 94 2.34 1.14 -9.29
N THR A 95 2.77 1.91 -8.29
CA THR A 95 1.85 2.66 -7.42
C THR A 95 1.07 3.72 -8.19
N VAL A 96 1.75 4.55 -8.97
CA VAL A 96 1.11 5.63 -9.75
C VAL A 96 0.16 5.06 -10.80
N PHE A 97 0.60 4.05 -11.55
CA PHE A 97 -0.22 3.42 -12.56
C PHE A 97 -1.45 2.71 -11.97
N SER A 98 -1.26 1.98 -10.87
CA SER A 98 -2.36 1.32 -10.16
C SER A 98 -3.32 2.34 -9.53
N GLY A 99 -2.80 3.44 -8.98
CA GLY A 99 -3.60 4.54 -8.43
C GLY A 99 -4.46 5.22 -9.52
N PHE A 100 -3.88 5.43 -10.71
CA PHE A 100 -4.62 5.96 -11.84
C PHE A 100 -5.76 5.01 -12.26
N LEU A 101 -5.46 3.74 -12.46
CA LEU A 101 -6.47 2.73 -12.85
C LEU A 101 -7.57 2.54 -11.80
N SER A 102 -7.28 2.74 -10.53
CA SER A 102 -8.23 2.53 -9.43
C SER A 102 -9.15 3.71 -9.15
N GLY A 103 -9.03 4.80 -9.90
CA GLY A 103 -9.85 5.99 -9.68
C GLY A 103 -9.38 6.89 -8.53
N MET A 104 -8.12 6.75 -8.11
CA MET A 104 -7.55 7.56 -7.03
C MET A 104 -7.37 9.03 -7.44
N PHE A 105 -7.00 9.27 -8.70
CA PHE A 105 -6.77 10.62 -9.25
C PHE A 105 -7.96 11.17 -10.01
N ILE A 106 -8.67 10.31 -10.74
CA ILE A 106 -9.84 10.66 -11.54
C ILE A 106 -10.95 9.66 -11.20
N PRO A 107 -12.15 10.11 -10.81
CA PRO A 107 -13.26 9.20 -10.54
C PRO A 107 -13.51 8.25 -11.71
N ILE A 108 -13.67 6.95 -11.41
CA ILE A 108 -13.83 5.90 -12.45
C ILE A 108 -15.04 6.19 -13.36
N SER A 109 -16.08 6.82 -12.83
CA SER A 109 -17.26 7.23 -13.59
C SER A 109 -16.97 8.23 -14.71
N GLN A 110 -15.86 8.97 -14.61
CA GLN A 110 -15.42 9.93 -15.63
C GLN A 110 -14.43 9.33 -16.64
N MET A 111 -14.00 8.09 -16.41
CA MET A 111 -13.11 7.38 -17.31
C MET A 111 -13.90 6.70 -18.43
N GLY A 112 -13.25 6.44 -19.56
CA GLY A 112 -13.84 5.67 -20.66
C GLY A 112 -14.21 4.24 -20.25
N SER A 113 -15.14 3.62 -20.98
CA SER A 113 -15.70 2.29 -20.68
C SER A 113 -14.65 1.20 -20.46
N PHE A 114 -13.54 1.25 -21.22
CA PHE A 114 -12.42 0.33 -21.03
C PHE A 114 -11.83 0.41 -19.62
N PHE A 115 -11.55 1.62 -19.13
CA PHE A 115 -10.99 1.81 -17.79
C PHE A 115 -11.97 1.41 -16.70
N GLN A 116 -13.25 1.69 -16.89
CA GLN A 116 -14.31 1.24 -15.97
C GLN A 116 -14.37 -0.29 -15.85
N ALA A 117 -14.14 -1.01 -16.95
CA ALA A 117 -14.11 -2.47 -16.95
C ALA A 117 -12.84 -3.05 -16.28
N VAL A 118 -11.69 -2.38 -16.43
CA VAL A 118 -10.39 -2.86 -15.91
C VAL A 118 -10.17 -2.45 -14.46
N ALA A 119 -10.69 -1.31 -14.03
CA ALA A 119 -10.49 -0.77 -12.69
C ALA A 119 -10.72 -1.77 -11.54
N PRO A 120 -11.77 -2.60 -11.54
CA PRO A 120 -12.02 -3.57 -10.46
C PRO A 120 -10.89 -4.59 -10.23
N TYR A 121 -10.04 -4.77 -11.23
CA TYR A 121 -8.89 -5.70 -11.16
C TYR A 121 -7.58 -5.01 -10.78
N ALA A 122 -7.56 -3.68 -10.72
CA ALA A 122 -6.36 -2.92 -10.36
C ALA A 122 -5.97 -3.14 -8.88
N PRO A 123 -4.66 -3.16 -8.55
CA PRO A 123 -4.19 -3.42 -7.18
C PRO A 123 -4.71 -2.44 -6.14
N MET A 124 -4.86 -1.17 -6.50
CA MET A 124 -5.30 -0.12 -5.57
C MET A 124 -6.83 0.08 -5.54
N TYR A 125 -7.60 -0.66 -6.36
CA TYR A 125 -9.05 -0.46 -6.45
C TYR A 125 -9.78 -0.72 -5.14
N GLY A 126 -9.46 -1.83 -4.48
CA GLY A 126 -10.06 -2.20 -3.20
C GLY A 126 -9.78 -1.14 -2.11
N ILE A 127 -8.53 -0.69 -2.02
CA ILE A 127 -8.13 0.38 -1.09
C ILE A 127 -8.91 1.66 -1.36
N THR A 128 -8.83 2.16 -2.59
CA THR A 128 -9.45 3.43 -2.97
C THR A 128 -10.94 3.42 -2.67
N SER A 129 -11.63 2.32 -3.04
CA SER A 129 -13.06 2.17 -2.81
C SER A 129 -13.40 2.10 -1.31
N LEU A 130 -12.64 1.31 -0.52
CA LEU A 130 -12.89 1.18 0.93
C LEU A 130 -12.66 2.48 1.68
N VAL A 131 -11.57 3.20 1.39
CA VAL A 131 -11.23 4.47 2.05
C VAL A 131 -12.24 5.57 1.74
N GLN A 132 -12.90 5.48 0.59
CA GLN A 132 -13.93 6.44 0.18
C GLN A 132 -15.32 6.16 0.77
N LEU A 133 -15.60 4.95 1.28
CA LEU A 133 -16.93 4.58 1.83
C LEU A 133 -17.45 5.55 2.91
N PRO A 134 -16.65 5.98 3.89
CA PRO A 134 -17.15 6.93 4.90
C PRO A 134 -17.52 8.29 4.34
N LEU A 135 -17.04 8.64 3.15
CA LEU A 135 -17.31 9.91 2.48
C LEU A 135 -18.55 9.85 1.58
N TYR A 136 -18.73 8.71 0.87
CA TYR A 136 -19.83 8.53 -0.11
C TYR A 136 -21.00 7.70 0.42
N GLY A 137 -20.87 7.10 1.59
CA GLY A 137 -21.89 6.26 2.23
C GLY A 137 -21.58 4.77 2.13
N TRP A 138 -21.85 4.07 3.23
CA TRP A 138 -21.63 2.62 3.35
C TRP A 138 -22.58 1.78 2.49
N GLU A 139 -23.64 2.39 1.95
CA GLU A 139 -24.59 1.76 1.02
C GLU A 139 -23.92 1.30 -0.28
N THR A 140 -22.79 1.93 -0.64
CA THR A 140 -22.01 1.58 -1.83
C THR A 140 -21.00 0.44 -1.59
N PHE A 141 -20.97 -0.13 -0.39
CA PHE A 141 -20.06 -1.22 -0.05
C PHE A 141 -20.29 -2.46 -0.93
N LYS A 142 -19.20 -3.00 -1.44
CA LYS A 142 -19.20 -4.28 -2.16
C LYS A 142 -18.11 -5.18 -1.60
N TRP A 143 -18.42 -6.42 -1.38
CA TRP A 143 -17.44 -7.43 -0.95
C TRP A 143 -16.25 -7.56 -1.91
N SER A 144 -16.43 -7.22 -3.17
CA SER A 144 -15.36 -7.21 -4.17
C SER A 144 -14.20 -6.27 -3.79
N TYR A 145 -14.44 -5.21 -3.03
CA TYR A 145 -13.38 -4.30 -2.54
C TYR A 145 -12.46 -5.02 -1.55
N VAL A 146 -13.04 -5.77 -0.62
CA VAL A 146 -12.28 -6.55 0.36
C VAL A 146 -11.55 -7.70 -0.32
N VAL A 147 -12.21 -8.41 -1.24
CA VAL A 147 -11.60 -9.50 -2.01
C VAL A 147 -10.41 -8.99 -2.83
N ASN A 148 -10.56 -7.84 -3.51
CA ASN A 148 -9.47 -7.22 -4.26
C ASN A 148 -8.29 -6.87 -3.33
N LEU A 149 -8.54 -6.22 -2.20
CA LEU A 149 -7.52 -5.84 -1.22
C LEU A 149 -6.75 -7.08 -0.72
N VAL A 150 -7.48 -8.12 -0.30
CA VAL A 150 -6.88 -9.36 0.21
C VAL A 150 -6.09 -10.09 -0.87
N ALA A 151 -6.66 -10.24 -2.07
CA ALA A 151 -6.03 -10.93 -3.17
C ALA A 151 -4.70 -10.28 -3.58
N TRP A 152 -4.67 -8.96 -3.73
CA TRP A 152 -3.44 -8.25 -4.07
C TRP A 152 -2.43 -8.22 -2.92
N THR A 153 -2.89 -8.13 -1.68
CA THR A 153 -1.99 -8.24 -0.51
C THR A 153 -1.31 -9.60 -0.49
N LEU A 154 -2.07 -10.68 -0.64
CA LEU A 154 -1.52 -12.03 -0.71
C LEU A 154 -0.56 -12.20 -1.90
N PHE A 155 -0.94 -11.69 -3.08
CA PHE A 155 -0.07 -11.72 -4.26
C PHE A 155 1.29 -11.07 -3.99
N PHE A 156 1.32 -9.86 -3.41
CA PHE A 156 2.57 -9.17 -3.13
C PHE A 156 3.38 -9.84 -2.01
N ILE A 157 2.73 -10.40 -0.98
CA ILE A 157 3.43 -11.17 0.05
C ILE A 157 4.08 -12.41 -0.55
N LEU A 158 3.36 -13.16 -1.39
CA LEU A 158 3.90 -14.34 -2.06
C LEU A 158 5.04 -13.99 -3.02
N LEU A 159 4.89 -12.89 -3.76
CA LEU A 159 5.94 -12.39 -4.64
C LEU A 159 7.18 -11.97 -3.84
N ALA A 160 7.02 -11.30 -2.73
CA ALA A 160 8.13 -10.94 -1.84
C ALA A 160 8.83 -12.17 -1.29
N ALA A 161 8.08 -13.16 -0.80
CA ALA A 161 8.63 -14.40 -0.27
C ALA A 161 9.37 -15.22 -1.34
N TRP A 162 8.82 -15.29 -2.55
CA TRP A 162 9.47 -15.96 -3.68
C TRP A 162 10.76 -15.27 -4.11
N ALA A 163 10.73 -13.93 -4.23
CA ALA A 163 11.89 -13.14 -4.62
C ALA A 163 13.00 -13.21 -3.56
N GLN A 164 12.65 -13.19 -2.27
CA GLN A 164 13.59 -13.32 -1.17
C GLN A 164 14.31 -14.67 -1.20
N ARG A 165 13.60 -15.78 -1.48
CA ARG A 165 14.21 -17.12 -1.58
C ARG A 165 15.24 -17.20 -2.70
N ARG A 166 15.02 -16.54 -3.82
CA ARG A 166 15.97 -16.49 -4.95
C ARG A 166 17.21 -15.65 -4.66
N ASP A 167 17.08 -14.67 -3.78
CA ASP A 167 18.17 -13.78 -3.42
C ASP A 167 19.14 -14.43 -2.43
N THR A 168 18.64 -15.27 -1.52
CA THR A 168 19.44 -16.02 -0.55
C THR A 168 20.16 -17.24 -1.17
N SER A 169 19.82 -17.62 -2.39
CA SER A 169 20.44 -18.74 -3.11
C SER A 169 21.61 -18.33 -4.02
N ARG A 170 21.99 -17.05 -4.02
CA ARG A 170 23.14 -16.48 -4.73
C ARG A 170 24.15 -15.90 -3.76
#